data_261d34a2d46f3217ce23393daa43971c
#
_entry.id   261d34a2d46f3217ce23393daa43971c
#
_cell.length_a   1.000
_cell.length_b   1.000
_cell.length_c   1.000
_cell.angle_alpha   90.00
_cell.angle_beta   90.00
_cell.angle_gamma   90.00
#
_symmetry.space_group_name_H-M   'P 1'
#
loop_
_entity.id
_entity.type
_entity.pdbx_description
1 polymer ?
#
loop_
_entity_poly.entity_id
_entity_poly.type
_entity_poly.pdbx_seq_one_letter_code
_entity_poly.pdbx_strand_id
1 'polypeptide(L)'
;MVKNKKQKGSCAERELIHEFWKNNWAAVRVAGSGSMKYPSPDIVASNALRRLAVECKAVGNEKKYLGQDEIEQLLSFSRLFGAEAWFAIRFDNEDWYFFNVEDLKSTKGNNYSLDLDLAKLKGLKFEEVIGIFRQEKLI
;
A
#
# COMPACT_ATOMS: atom_id res chain seq x y z
N MET A 1 2.28 -20.73 17.89
CA MET A 1 1.22 -19.81 18.33
C MET A 1 0.77 -18.93 17.16
N VAL A 2 -0.52 -18.87 16.90
CA VAL A 2 -1.05 -18.08 15.81
C VAL A 2 -1.16 -16.62 16.23
N LYS A 3 -0.60 -15.73 15.44
CA LYS A 3 -0.72 -14.28 15.69
C LYS A 3 -2.14 -13.80 15.34
N ASN A 4 -2.68 -12.87 16.12
CA ASN A 4 -3.96 -12.28 15.77
C ASN A 4 -3.80 -11.34 14.56
N LYS A 5 -4.91 -10.88 13.99
CA LYS A 5 -4.89 -10.05 12.76
C LYS A 5 -4.10 -8.75 12.96
N LYS A 6 -4.20 -8.13 14.13
CA LYS A 6 -3.50 -6.88 14.42
C LYS A 6 -1.99 -7.08 14.46
N GLN A 7 -1.51 -8.14 15.12
CA GLN A 7 -0.09 -8.45 15.19
C GLN A 7 0.47 -8.80 13.82
N LYS A 8 -0.27 -9.56 13.03
CA LYS A 8 0.10 -9.94 11.67
C LYS A 8 0.27 -8.71 10.78
N GLY A 9 -0.67 -7.77 10.84
CA GLY A 9 -0.61 -6.52 10.08
C GLY A 9 0.58 -5.67 10.47
N SER A 10 0.84 -5.51 11.78
CA SER A 10 1.96 -4.71 12.28
C SER A 10 3.31 -5.30 11.86
N CYS A 11 3.46 -6.63 11.92
CA CYS A 11 4.68 -7.28 11.47
C CYS A 11 4.93 -7.07 9.98
N ALA A 12 3.89 -7.18 9.17
CA ALA A 12 4.00 -6.98 7.73
C ALA A 12 4.38 -5.54 7.39
N GLU A 13 3.78 -4.56 8.09
CA GLU A 13 4.13 -3.15 7.90
C GLU A 13 5.59 -2.88 8.24
N ARG A 14 6.11 -3.47 9.31
CA ARG A 14 7.52 -3.31 9.70
C ARG A 14 8.46 -3.87 8.65
N GLU A 15 8.12 -5.02 8.07
CA GLU A 15 8.91 -5.58 6.97
C GLU A 15 8.98 -4.62 5.80
N LEU A 16 7.87 -3.98 5.47
CA LEU A 16 7.81 -3.03 4.37
C LEU A 16 8.65 -1.79 4.66
N ILE A 17 8.63 -1.29 5.90
CA ILE A 17 9.48 -0.18 6.34
C ILE A 17 10.95 -0.53 6.09
N HIS A 18 11.38 -1.73 6.49
CA HIS A 18 12.76 -2.17 6.27
C HIS A 18 13.13 -2.22 4.79
N GLU A 19 12.21 -2.69 3.95
CA GLU A 19 12.45 -2.73 2.51
C GLU A 19 12.65 -1.33 1.92
N PHE A 20 11.88 -0.35 2.36
CA PHE A 20 12.08 1.03 1.94
C PHE A 20 13.46 1.53 2.30
N TRP A 21 13.87 1.34 3.55
CA TRP A 21 15.17 1.82 4.01
C TRP A 21 16.33 1.14 3.28
N LYS A 22 16.22 -0.14 2.97
CA LYS A 22 17.23 -0.85 2.19
C LYS A 22 17.42 -0.26 0.80
N ASN A 23 16.42 0.39 0.27
CA ASN A 23 16.43 0.93 -1.08
C ASN A 23 16.52 2.46 -1.09
N ASN A 24 17.05 3.04 -0.03
CA ASN A 24 17.32 4.48 0.09
C ASN A 24 16.05 5.34 0.09
N TRP A 25 14.98 4.81 0.66
CA TRP A 25 13.77 5.56 0.95
C TRP A 25 13.67 5.72 2.46
N ALA A 26 13.37 6.93 2.92
CA ALA A 26 12.99 7.13 4.32
C ALA A 26 11.52 6.74 4.44
N ALA A 27 11.19 5.97 5.46
CA ALA A 27 9.82 5.53 5.66
C ALA A 27 9.50 5.53 7.14
N VAL A 28 8.28 5.97 7.47
CA VAL A 28 7.79 5.92 8.84
C VAL A 28 6.40 5.30 8.87
N ARG A 29 6.16 4.55 9.92
CA ARG A 29 4.87 3.98 10.21
C ARG A 29 4.07 5.00 10.99
N VAL A 30 2.81 5.23 10.57
CA VAL A 30 1.93 6.17 11.26
C VAL A 30 1.23 5.43 12.39
N ALA A 31 1.59 5.75 13.63
CA ALA A 31 1.01 5.10 14.79
C ALA A 31 -0.43 5.56 15.01
N GLY A 32 -1.32 4.60 15.31
CA GLY A 32 -2.71 4.89 15.62
C GLY A 32 -3.54 5.36 14.45
N SER A 33 -3.14 5.05 13.21
CA SER A 33 -3.86 5.50 12.02
C SER A 33 -5.33 5.09 12.01
N GLY A 34 -5.64 3.89 12.53
CA GLY A 34 -7.01 3.39 12.57
C GLY A 34 -7.92 4.09 13.59
N SER A 35 -7.36 4.85 14.51
CA SER A 35 -8.13 5.55 15.55
C SER A 35 -8.08 7.07 15.41
N MET A 36 -7.45 7.58 14.36
CA MET A 36 -7.36 9.03 14.15
C MET A 36 -8.66 9.59 13.60
N LYS A 37 -8.98 10.80 14.03
CA LYS A 37 -10.14 11.54 13.58
C LYS A 37 -10.04 11.93 12.10
N TYR A 38 -8.82 12.18 11.64
CA TYR A 38 -8.56 12.62 10.28
C TYR A 38 -7.97 11.48 9.45
N PRO A 39 -8.14 11.51 8.11
CA PRO A 39 -7.53 10.50 7.25
C PRO A 39 -6.03 10.39 7.47
N SER A 40 -5.52 9.17 7.54
CA SER A 40 -4.11 8.93 7.77
C SER A 40 -3.74 7.56 7.19
N PRO A 41 -2.66 7.48 6.39
CA PRO A 41 -2.20 6.20 5.87
C PRO A 41 -1.43 5.44 6.93
N ASP A 42 -1.12 4.18 6.66
CA ASP A 42 -0.30 3.38 7.58
C ASP A 42 1.18 3.70 7.49
N ILE A 43 1.66 4.05 6.30
CA ILE A 43 3.07 4.36 6.05
C ILE A 43 3.16 5.61 5.17
N VAL A 44 4.14 6.47 5.46
CA VAL A 44 4.58 7.48 4.51
C VAL A 44 6.05 7.24 4.21
N ALA A 45 6.43 7.35 2.94
CA ALA A 45 7.80 7.10 2.49
C ALA A 45 8.21 8.14 1.45
N SER A 46 9.49 8.47 1.43
CA SER A 46 10.03 9.45 0.49
C SER A 46 11.49 9.14 0.16
N ASN A 47 11.87 9.41 -1.08
CA ASN A 47 13.27 9.37 -1.50
C ASN A 47 13.78 10.76 -1.90
N ALA A 48 13.10 11.81 -1.46
CA ALA A 48 13.33 13.21 -1.79
C ALA A 48 12.74 13.64 -3.14
N LEU A 49 12.62 12.74 -4.09
CA LEU A 49 12.02 13.03 -5.41
C LEU A 49 10.54 12.62 -5.46
N ARG A 50 10.21 11.54 -4.78
CA ARG A 50 8.86 11.01 -4.73
C ARG A 50 8.42 10.82 -3.29
N ARG A 51 7.14 10.98 -3.04
CA ARG A 51 6.52 10.72 -1.73
C ARG A 51 5.36 9.78 -1.93
N LEU A 52 5.28 8.75 -1.07
CA LEU A 52 4.21 7.76 -1.12
C LEU A 52 3.43 7.79 0.19
N ALA A 53 2.11 7.72 0.08
CA ALA A 53 1.23 7.44 1.20
C ALA A 53 0.66 6.04 0.96
N VAL A 54 0.91 5.12 1.87
CA VAL A 54 0.62 3.70 1.66
C VAL A 54 -0.33 3.20 2.74
N GLU A 55 -1.46 2.66 2.32
CA GLU A 55 -2.38 1.96 3.20
C GLU A 55 -2.14 0.47 3.04
N CYS A 56 -1.86 -0.21 4.13
CA CYS A 56 -1.45 -1.61 4.13
C CYS A 56 -2.60 -2.52 4.53
N LYS A 57 -2.78 -3.61 3.80
CA LYS A 57 -3.78 -4.63 4.09
C LYS A 57 -3.11 -5.99 4.07
N ALA A 58 -3.07 -6.66 5.23
CA ALA A 58 -2.61 -8.04 5.31
C ALA A 58 -3.85 -8.93 5.33
N VAL A 59 -3.97 -9.81 4.36
CA VAL A 59 -5.11 -10.71 4.21
C VAL A 59 -4.62 -12.15 4.11
N GLY A 60 -5.51 -13.11 4.39
CA GLY A 60 -5.18 -14.51 4.21
C GLY A 60 -5.23 -14.87 2.72
N ASN A 61 -5.94 -15.95 2.41
CA ASN A 61 -6.16 -16.37 1.02
C ASN A 61 -7.50 -15.89 0.48
N GLU A 62 -8.10 -14.92 1.16
CA GLU A 62 -9.42 -14.39 0.83
C GLU A 62 -9.33 -13.21 -0.11
N LYS A 63 -10.49 -12.82 -0.63
CA LYS A 63 -10.63 -11.55 -1.33
C LYS A 63 -10.57 -10.40 -0.34
N LYS A 64 -10.00 -9.30 -0.77
CA LYS A 64 -10.04 -8.06 -0.01
C LYS A 64 -10.92 -7.06 -0.74
N TYR A 65 -11.88 -6.49 -0.03
CA TYR A 65 -12.74 -5.44 -0.56
C TYR A 65 -12.21 -4.09 -0.09
N LEU A 66 -12.05 -3.18 -1.05
CA LEU A 66 -11.69 -1.80 -0.77
C LEU A 66 -12.91 -0.94 -0.99
N GLY A 67 -13.40 -0.32 0.08
CA GLY A 67 -14.58 0.52 0.02
C GLY A 67 -14.26 1.89 -0.55
N GLN A 68 -15.29 2.55 -1.07
CA GLN A 68 -15.16 3.90 -1.63
C GLN A 68 -14.61 4.87 -0.59
N ASP A 69 -15.03 4.74 0.67
CA ASP A 69 -14.56 5.62 1.75
C ASP A 69 -13.06 5.48 1.99
N GLU A 70 -12.54 4.25 1.97
CA GLU A 70 -11.11 4.01 2.15
C GLU A 70 -10.31 4.66 1.03
N ILE A 71 -10.79 4.52 -0.20
CA ILE A 71 -10.15 5.10 -1.38
C ILE A 71 -10.15 6.62 -1.29
N GLU A 72 -11.30 7.22 -0.96
CA GLU A 72 -11.44 8.68 -0.86
C GLU A 72 -10.57 9.25 0.25
N GLN A 73 -10.50 8.58 1.40
CA GLN A 73 -9.67 9.02 2.52
C GLN A 73 -8.19 9.03 2.16
N LEU A 74 -7.72 7.98 1.50
CA LEU A 74 -6.32 7.92 1.10
C LEU A 74 -5.99 8.97 0.03
N LEU A 75 -6.88 9.16 -0.93
CA LEU A 75 -6.71 10.20 -1.94
C LEU A 75 -6.69 11.59 -1.32
N SER A 76 -7.59 11.86 -0.39
CA SER A 76 -7.69 13.13 0.29
C SER A 76 -6.39 13.47 1.04
N PHE A 77 -5.91 12.52 1.83
CA PHE A 77 -4.64 12.69 2.53
C PHE A 77 -3.50 12.95 1.55
N SER A 78 -3.43 12.12 0.52
CA SER A 78 -2.31 12.14 -0.43
C SER A 78 -2.24 13.47 -1.20
N ARG A 79 -3.38 14.01 -1.58
CA ARG A 79 -3.43 15.30 -2.28
C ARG A 79 -2.89 16.43 -1.41
N LEU A 80 -3.31 16.48 -0.15
CA LEU A 80 -2.87 17.53 0.77
C LEU A 80 -1.41 17.37 1.15
N PHE A 81 -0.97 16.13 1.32
CA PHE A 81 0.40 15.82 1.71
C PHE A 81 1.38 15.95 0.55
N GLY A 82 0.89 15.90 -0.67
CA GLY A 82 1.73 15.92 -1.85
C GLY A 82 2.36 14.56 -2.15
N ALA A 83 1.63 13.49 -1.94
CA ALA A 83 2.11 12.12 -2.10
C ALA A 83 1.30 11.36 -3.13
N GLU A 84 1.91 10.28 -3.65
CA GLU A 84 1.20 9.28 -4.44
C GLU A 84 0.41 8.37 -3.49
N ALA A 85 -0.80 8.01 -3.85
CA ALA A 85 -1.66 7.18 -3.02
C ALA A 85 -1.58 5.72 -3.47
N TRP A 86 -1.20 4.83 -2.56
CA TRP A 86 -1.01 3.41 -2.85
C TRP A 86 -1.69 2.53 -1.82
N PHE A 87 -2.33 1.46 -2.27
CA PHE A 87 -2.68 0.33 -1.42
C PHE A 87 -1.63 -0.75 -1.58
N ALA A 88 -1.10 -1.23 -0.46
CA ALA A 88 -0.19 -2.37 -0.42
C ALA A 88 -0.93 -3.54 0.22
N ILE A 89 -1.04 -4.64 -0.51
CA ILE A 89 -1.79 -5.80 -0.06
C ILE A 89 -0.88 -7.00 0.00
N ARG A 90 -0.91 -7.70 1.12
CA ARG A 90 -0.12 -8.90 1.32
C ARG A 90 -1.03 -10.08 1.61
N PHE A 91 -0.99 -11.08 0.74
CA PHE A 91 -1.65 -12.37 0.94
C PHE A 91 -0.68 -13.32 1.66
N ASP A 92 -1.22 -14.31 2.34
CA ASP A 92 -0.40 -15.29 3.06
C ASP A 92 0.63 -15.94 2.12
N ASN A 93 1.89 -16.00 2.57
CA ASN A 93 3.00 -16.63 1.85
C ASN A 93 3.32 -15.96 0.50
N GLU A 94 2.91 -14.72 0.32
CA GLU A 94 3.18 -13.95 -0.89
C GLU A 94 3.92 -12.65 -0.54
N ASP A 95 4.56 -12.06 -1.53
CA ASP A 95 5.12 -10.72 -1.40
C ASP A 95 4.03 -9.67 -1.51
N TRP A 96 4.38 -8.44 -1.22
CA TRP A 96 3.45 -7.31 -1.33
C TRP A 96 3.08 -7.05 -2.79
N TYR A 97 1.81 -6.75 -3.01
CA TYR A 97 1.30 -6.24 -4.28
C TYR A 97 0.78 -4.83 -4.04
N PHE A 98 1.12 -3.92 -4.96
CA PHE A 98 0.78 -2.51 -4.82
C PHE A 98 -0.17 -2.09 -5.92
N PHE A 99 -1.17 -1.30 -5.54
CA PHE A 99 -2.17 -0.77 -6.46
C PHE A 99 -2.19 0.75 -6.32
N ASN A 100 -2.02 1.46 -7.45
CA ASN A 100 -2.14 2.90 -7.47
C ASN A 100 -3.62 3.25 -7.31
N VAL A 101 -3.93 4.13 -6.36
CA VAL A 101 -5.32 4.46 -6.04
C VAL A 101 -6.00 5.20 -7.18
N GLU A 102 -5.25 5.97 -7.96
CA GLU A 102 -5.82 6.64 -9.12
C GLU A 102 -6.35 5.64 -10.15
N ASP A 103 -5.70 4.49 -10.30
CA ASP A 103 -6.19 3.42 -11.18
C ASP A 103 -7.47 2.79 -10.64
N LEU A 104 -7.56 2.61 -9.32
CA LEU A 104 -8.77 2.07 -8.68
C LEU A 104 -9.95 3.04 -8.79
N LYS A 105 -9.66 4.33 -8.71
CA LYS A 105 -10.67 5.37 -8.81
C LYS A 105 -11.44 5.32 -10.12
N SER A 106 -10.81 4.85 -11.19
CA SER A 106 -11.45 4.80 -12.51
C SER A 106 -12.44 3.65 -12.66
N THR A 107 -12.48 2.71 -11.71
CA THR A 107 -13.43 1.60 -11.80
C THR A 107 -14.82 2.06 -11.39
N LYS A 108 -15.82 1.51 -12.05
CA LYS A 108 -17.23 1.80 -11.74
C LYS A 108 -17.67 0.95 -10.56
N GLY A 109 -18.42 1.54 -9.65
CA GLY A 109 -18.97 0.85 -8.49
C GLY A 109 -18.47 1.42 -7.19
N ASN A 110 -19.04 0.95 -6.08
CA ASN A 110 -18.75 1.47 -4.75
C ASN A 110 -17.63 0.72 -4.06
N ASN A 111 -17.30 -0.48 -4.52
CA ASN A 111 -16.27 -1.31 -3.93
C ASN A 111 -15.39 -1.92 -5.01
N TYR A 112 -14.13 -2.10 -4.66
CA TYR A 112 -13.17 -2.78 -5.51
C TYR A 112 -12.77 -4.09 -4.82
N SER A 113 -12.90 -5.21 -5.54
CA SER A 113 -12.59 -6.53 -5.02
C SER A 113 -11.25 -7.01 -5.55
N LEU A 114 -10.35 -7.36 -4.64
CA LEU A 114 -9.01 -7.84 -4.98
C LEU A 114 -8.81 -9.26 -4.43
N ASP A 115 -8.43 -10.18 -5.30
CA ASP A 115 -7.97 -11.51 -4.89
C ASP A 115 -6.54 -11.70 -5.37
N LEU A 116 -5.95 -12.84 -5.01
CA LEU A 116 -4.55 -13.10 -5.35
C LEU A 116 -4.33 -13.16 -6.87
N ASP A 117 -5.25 -13.77 -7.61
CA ASP A 117 -5.11 -13.88 -9.05
C ASP A 117 -5.11 -12.50 -9.72
N LEU A 118 -6.01 -11.62 -9.29
CA LEU A 118 -6.07 -10.26 -9.79
C LEU A 118 -4.82 -9.49 -9.40
N ALA A 119 -4.33 -9.69 -8.18
CA ALA A 119 -3.11 -9.04 -7.71
C ALA A 119 -1.90 -9.45 -8.54
N LYS A 120 -1.78 -10.73 -8.88
CA LYS A 120 -0.68 -11.20 -9.74
C LYS A 120 -0.77 -10.62 -11.14
N LEU A 121 -1.98 -10.39 -11.63
CA LEU A 121 -2.19 -9.88 -12.98
C LEU A 121 -1.96 -8.36 -13.07
N LYS A 122 -2.49 -7.60 -12.12
CA LYS A 122 -2.53 -6.12 -12.19
C LYS A 122 -1.71 -5.41 -11.11
N GLY A 123 -1.34 -6.09 -10.04
CA GLY A 123 -0.58 -5.49 -8.96
C GLY A 123 0.88 -5.29 -9.34
N LEU A 124 1.50 -4.26 -8.78
CA LEU A 124 2.92 -4.02 -8.95
C LEU A 124 3.69 -4.62 -7.79
N LYS A 125 4.90 -5.09 -8.07
CA LYS A 125 5.83 -5.51 -7.04
C LYS A 125 6.48 -4.28 -6.41
N PHE A 126 7.05 -4.45 -5.22
CA PHE A 126 7.73 -3.36 -4.52
C PHE A 126 8.79 -2.69 -5.39
N GLU A 127 9.63 -3.48 -6.07
CA GLU A 127 10.71 -2.98 -6.93
C GLU A 127 10.17 -2.13 -8.08
N GLU A 128 9.01 -2.49 -8.59
CA GLU A 128 8.36 -1.71 -9.66
C GLU A 128 7.86 -0.37 -9.15
N VAL A 129 7.30 -0.35 -7.93
CA VAL A 129 6.79 0.88 -7.34
C VAL A 129 7.92 1.88 -7.09
N ILE A 130 9.04 1.42 -6.55
CA ILE A 130 10.18 2.30 -6.27
C ILE A 130 11.02 2.59 -7.52
N GLY A 131 10.67 2.00 -8.67
CA GLY A 131 11.23 2.40 -9.95
C GLY A 131 12.46 1.66 -10.44
N ILE A 132 12.91 0.61 -9.74
CA ILE A 132 14.12 -0.12 -10.12
C ILE A 132 13.99 -0.70 -11.53
N PHE A 133 12.90 -1.39 -11.81
CA PHE A 133 12.68 -1.98 -13.14
C PHE A 133 12.43 -0.94 -14.22
N ARG A 134 11.84 0.21 -13.85
CA ARG A 134 11.60 1.27 -14.82
C ARG A 134 12.88 1.88 -15.33
N GLN A 135 13.89 2.00 -14.49
CA GLN A 135 15.19 2.51 -14.90
C GLN A 135 15.83 1.58 -15.94
N GLU A 136 15.74 0.28 -15.71
CA GLU A 136 16.27 -0.70 -16.65
C GLU A 136 15.57 -0.65 -18.01
N LYS A 137 14.27 -0.41 -18.02
CA LYS A 137 13.49 -0.34 -19.27
C LYS A 137 13.74 0.94 -20.07
N LEU A 138 14.21 2.00 -19.42
CA LEU A 138 14.46 3.28 -20.08
C LEU A 138 15.86 3.35 -20.72
N ILE A 139 16.70 2.43 -20.37
CA ILE A 139 18.04 2.30 -20.96
C ILE A 139 17.99 1.40 -22.21
#